data_af9edc1245618f10727131e7cbbd9132
#
_entry.id   af9edc1245618f10727131e7cbbd9132
#
_cell.length_a   1.000
_cell.length_b   1.000
_cell.length_c   1.000
_cell.angle_alpha   90.00
_cell.angle_beta   90.00
_cell.angle_gamma   90.00
#
_symmetry.space_group_name_H-M   'P 1'
#
loop_
_entity.id
_entity.type
_entity.pdbx_description
1 polymer ?
#
loop_
_entity_poly.entity_id
_entity_poly.type
_entity_poly.pdbx_seq_one_letter_code
_entity_poly.pdbx_strand_id
1 'polypeptide(L)'
;MASAIYGVVYFLVISLCLTLFTLVLCFVVYLHHKHKTLDHIPGPKRDGFFWGNIKEMERLKKAYGYSSGAEILNHLCREYGPVMVLWVFHIPIVYISDAELTKKVLITSNYPKDSWAYDKLAYIFGERFLGKGLVTETDHEKWKEKRVALNPAFHRKYLKEFMEQFNASCDVLLAKLAKLADGKTEVSMADEFNRITLDIIGKVSYRAIFAPPLACLWGLGTSCIRYNVRQNC
;
A
#
# COMPACT_ATOMS: atom_id res chain seq x y z
N MET A 1 39.68 -38.82 23.73
CA MET A 1 38.53 -38.45 22.87
C MET A 1 37.76 -37.24 23.41
N ALA A 2 37.39 -37.16 24.67
CA ALA A 2 36.65 -36.04 25.22
C ALA A 2 37.37 -34.67 25.07
N SER A 3 38.64 -34.58 25.36
CA SER A 3 39.42 -33.32 25.21
C SER A 3 39.47 -32.76 23.78
N ALA A 4 39.53 -33.64 22.79
CA ALA A 4 39.48 -33.23 21.38
C ALA A 4 38.10 -32.68 20.99
N ILE A 5 37.02 -33.26 21.54
CA ILE A 5 35.67 -32.79 21.31
C ILE A 5 35.49 -31.40 21.95
N TYR A 6 35.96 -31.18 23.17
CA TYR A 6 35.89 -29.84 23.83
C TYR A 6 36.69 -28.80 23.03
N GLY A 7 37.87 -29.15 22.48
CA GLY A 7 38.65 -28.24 21.65
C GLY A 7 37.91 -27.82 20.35
N VAL A 8 37.27 -28.77 19.69
CA VAL A 8 36.46 -28.50 18.48
C VAL A 8 35.24 -27.62 18.81
N VAL A 9 34.50 -27.94 19.90
CA VAL A 9 33.33 -27.13 20.32
C VAL A 9 33.77 -25.69 20.65
N TYR A 10 34.83 -25.52 21.41
CA TYR A 10 35.38 -24.22 21.75
C TYR A 10 35.76 -23.39 20.51
N PHE A 11 36.42 -23.99 19.55
CA PHE A 11 36.78 -23.35 18.28
C PHE A 11 35.52 -22.94 17.48
N LEU A 12 34.52 -23.81 17.41
CA LEU A 12 33.24 -23.48 16.73
C LEU A 12 32.50 -22.31 17.39
N VAL A 13 32.46 -22.28 18.74
CA VAL A 13 31.84 -21.18 19.48
C VAL A 13 32.57 -19.85 19.23
N ILE A 14 33.92 -19.85 19.28
CA ILE A 14 34.67 -18.64 18.99
C ILE A 14 34.45 -18.19 17.54
N SER A 15 34.50 -19.10 16.60
CA SER A 15 34.24 -18.79 15.19
C SER A 15 32.86 -18.20 14.98
N LEU A 16 31.83 -18.75 15.63
CA LEU A 16 30.45 -18.21 15.61
C LEU A 16 30.39 -16.81 16.23
N CYS A 17 31.04 -16.60 17.37
CA CYS A 17 31.05 -15.27 18.02
C CYS A 17 31.76 -14.22 17.15
N LEU A 18 32.87 -14.58 16.51
CA LEU A 18 33.58 -13.69 15.59
C LEU A 18 32.77 -13.37 14.33
N THR A 19 32.07 -14.34 13.77
CA THR A 19 31.18 -14.10 12.63
C THR A 19 30.01 -13.21 12.99
N LEU A 20 29.36 -13.43 14.12
CA LEU A 20 28.29 -12.57 14.61
C LEU A 20 28.79 -11.14 14.89
N PHE A 21 29.96 -10.99 15.50
CA PHE A 21 30.56 -9.68 15.75
C PHE A 21 30.87 -8.93 14.46
N THR A 22 31.43 -9.61 13.45
CA THR A 22 31.68 -9.01 12.13
C THR A 22 30.39 -8.59 11.43
N LEU A 23 29.35 -9.41 11.48
CA LEU A 23 28.04 -9.06 10.91
C LEU A 23 27.43 -7.81 11.57
N VAL A 24 27.48 -7.74 12.90
CA VAL A 24 27.01 -6.57 13.65
C VAL A 24 27.83 -5.32 13.29
N LEU A 25 29.16 -5.44 13.23
CA LEU A 25 30.02 -4.33 12.85
C LEU A 25 29.72 -3.83 11.43
N CYS A 26 29.59 -4.73 10.47
CA CYS A 26 29.22 -4.39 9.10
C CYS A 26 27.85 -3.69 9.04
N PHE A 27 26.88 -4.16 9.82
CA PHE A 27 25.57 -3.54 9.90
C PHE A 27 25.63 -2.12 10.51
N VAL A 28 26.42 -1.93 11.56
CA VAL A 28 26.62 -0.61 12.17
C VAL A 28 27.27 0.37 11.19
N VAL A 29 28.32 -0.06 10.48
CA VAL A 29 28.99 0.76 9.46
C VAL A 29 28.03 1.11 8.32
N TYR A 30 27.28 0.12 7.82
CA TYR A 30 26.26 0.34 6.79
C TYR A 30 25.22 1.38 7.24
N LEU A 31 24.71 1.25 8.46
CA LEU A 31 23.70 2.15 9.00
C LEU A 31 24.26 3.57 9.21
N HIS A 32 25.48 3.67 9.72
CA HIS A 32 26.18 4.95 9.85
C HIS A 32 26.36 5.65 8.50
N HIS A 33 26.77 4.90 7.48
CA HIS A 33 26.90 5.45 6.12
C HIS A 33 25.56 5.95 5.58
N LYS A 34 24.49 5.16 5.73
CA LYS A 34 23.12 5.60 5.35
C LYS A 34 22.67 6.85 6.07
N HIS A 35 22.92 6.95 7.38
CA HIS A 35 22.59 8.15 8.14
C HIS A 35 23.31 9.37 7.57
N LYS A 36 24.62 9.28 7.39
CA LYS A 36 25.43 10.37 6.84
C LYS A 36 24.99 10.81 5.44
N THR A 37 24.56 9.87 4.61
CA THR A 37 24.10 10.16 3.24
C THR A 37 22.79 10.96 3.22
N LEU A 38 21.91 10.77 4.21
CA LEU A 38 20.57 11.36 4.25
C LEU A 38 20.41 12.50 5.27
N ASP A 39 21.44 12.78 6.08
CA ASP A 39 21.40 13.82 7.11
C ASP A 39 21.25 15.26 6.56
N HIS A 40 21.44 15.46 5.25
CA HIS A 40 21.18 16.73 4.58
C HIS A 40 19.68 17.00 4.33
N ILE A 41 18.83 15.98 4.44
CA ILE A 41 17.37 16.15 4.28
C ILE A 41 16.76 16.50 5.63
N PRO A 42 15.92 17.55 5.71
CA PRO A 42 15.24 17.93 6.95
C PRO A 42 14.43 16.78 7.55
N GLY A 43 14.28 16.77 8.86
CA GLY A 43 13.45 15.78 9.53
C GLY A 43 13.64 15.79 11.04
N PRO A 44 12.78 15.12 11.79
CA PRO A 44 12.91 15.04 13.24
C PRO A 44 14.19 14.33 13.65
N LYS A 45 14.75 14.76 14.77
CA LYS A 45 15.92 14.13 15.36
C LYS A 45 15.64 12.65 15.64
N ARG A 46 16.56 11.77 15.23
CA ARG A 46 16.44 10.34 15.55
C ARG A 46 16.54 10.13 17.06
N ASP A 47 15.65 9.37 17.63
CA ASP A 47 15.64 9.00 19.06
C ASP A 47 16.79 8.07 19.45
N GLY A 48 17.41 7.43 18.47
CA GLY A 48 18.54 6.53 18.65
C GLY A 48 19.06 6.01 17.33
N PHE A 49 20.21 5.34 17.41
CA PHE A 49 20.89 4.82 16.24
C PHE A 49 20.06 3.78 15.46
N PHE A 50 19.30 2.94 16.17
CA PHE A 50 18.53 1.85 15.57
C PHE A 50 17.02 2.18 15.47
N TRP A 51 16.45 2.86 16.48
CA TRP A 51 15.00 3.07 16.58
C TRP A 51 14.44 4.14 15.65
N GLY A 52 15.31 4.99 15.11
CA GLY A 52 14.88 6.08 14.24
C GLY A 52 13.98 7.07 14.97
N ASN A 53 12.81 7.37 14.39
CA ASN A 53 11.86 8.37 14.89
C ASN A 53 10.58 7.77 15.52
N ILE A 54 10.59 6.48 15.85
CA ILE A 54 9.39 5.78 16.36
C ILE A 54 8.88 6.41 17.66
N LYS A 55 9.78 6.71 18.60
CA LYS A 55 9.40 7.33 19.88
C LYS A 55 8.84 8.72 19.69
N GLU A 56 9.41 9.50 18.76
CA GLU A 56 8.91 10.82 18.41
C GLU A 56 7.48 10.74 17.87
N MET A 57 7.21 9.79 16.98
CA MET A 57 5.85 9.57 16.44
C MET A 57 4.87 9.19 17.56
N GLU A 58 5.25 8.34 18.50
CA GLU A 58 4.43 8.00 19.67
C GLU A 58 4.20 9.19 20.59
N ARG A 59 5.24 10.03 20.79
CA ARG A 59 5.15 11.25 21.60
C ARG A 59 4.14 12.23 20.99
N LEU A 60 4.21 12.48 19.69
CA LEU A 60 3.27 13.35 18.97
C LEU A 60 1.85 12.80 19.04
N LYS A 61 1.68 11.49 18.86
CA LYS A 61 0.38 10.84 18.99
C LYS A 61 -0.25 11.07 20.37
N LYS A 62 0.54 10.94 21.43
CA LYS A 62 0.05 11.15 22.81
C LYS A 62 -0.18 12.62 23.13
N ALA A 63 0.72 13.52 22.69
CA ALA A 63 0.66 14.93 23.00
C ALA A 63 -0.52 15.65 22.34
N TYR A 64 -0.83 15.30 21.10
CA TYR A 64 -1.87 15.95 20.29
C TYR A 64 -3.13 15.11 20.10
N GLY A 65 -3.19 13.90 20.63
CA GLY A 65 -4.35 13.01 20.49
C GLY A 65 -4.57 12.51 19.07
N TYR A 66 -3.53 12.48 18.23
CA TYR A 66 -3.66 12.04 16.84
C TYR A 66 -4.12 10.58 16.74
N SER A 67 -5.13 10.35 15.92
CA SER A 67 -5.70 9.03 15.69
C SER A 67 -5.05 8.30 14.51
N SER A 68 -4.48 9.04 13.56
CA SER A 68 -3.92 8.50 12.34
C SER A 68 -2.44 8.92 12.11
N GLY A 69 -1.71 8.08 11.39
CA GLY A 69 -0.35 8.41 10.95
C GLY A 69 -0.30 9.62 10.01
N ALA A 70 -1.37 9.86 9.25
CA ALA A 70 -1.45 11.00 8.34
C ALA A 70 -1.45 12.35 9.07
N GLU A 71 -2.10 12.43 10.24
CA GLU A 71 -2.09 13.64 11.08
C GLU A 71 -0.70 13.94 11.60
N ILE A 72 0.03 12.91 12.03
CA ILE A 72 1.43 13.04 12.48
C ILE A 72 2.32 13.51 11.32
N LEU A 73 2.17 12.90 10.14
CA LEU A 73 2.93 13.31 8.95
C LEU A 73 2.65 14.75 8.55
N ASN A 74 1.38 15.18 8.56
CA ASN A 74 1.01 16.57 8.28
C ASN A 74 1.59 17.55 9.31
N HIS A 75 1.62 17.18 10.59
CA HIS A 75 2.27 17.97 11.63
C HIS A 75 3.76 18.14 11.34
N LEU A 76 4.47 17.06 11.09
CA LEU A 76 5.89 17.06 10.78
C LEU A 76 6.21 17.83 9.48
N CYS A 77 5.36 17.74 8.46
CA CYS A 77 5.54 18.53 7.23
C CYS A 77 5.43 20.04 7.47
N ARG A 78 4.58 20.47 8.40
CA ARG A 78 4.49 21.89 8.77
C ARG A 78 5.73 22.37 9.53
N GLU A 79 6.35 21.50 10.30
CA GLU A 79 7.53 21.80 11.11
C GLU A 79 8.83 21.74 10.30
N TYR A 80 9.04 20.67 9.53
CA TYR A 80 10.30 20.39 8.82
C TYR A 80 10.28 20.74 7.33
N GLY A 81 9.11 21.08 6.79
CA GLY A 81 8.95 21.47 5.40
C GLY A 81 8.39 20.37 4.49
N PRO A 82 8.23 20.69 3.17
CA PRO A 82 7.51 19.83 2.23
C PRO A 82 8.27 18.57 1.81
N VAL A 83 9.54 18.48 2.13
CA VAL A 83 10.39 17.29 1.91
C VAL A 83 11.10 16.99 3.20
N MET A 84 10.86 15.81 3.76
CA MET A 84 11.49 15.39 5.01
C MET A 84 11.86 13.91 4.99
N VAL A 85 12.81 13.51 5.83
CA VAL A 85 13.17 12.12 6.05
C VAL A 85 12.70 11.66 7.44
N LEU A 86 12.02 10.52 7.45
CA LEU A 86 11.65 9.79 8.67
C LEU A 86 12.36 8.46 8.70
N TRP A 87 12.82 8.07 9.87
CA TRP A 87 13.47 6.79 10.09
C TRP A 87 12.54 5.85 10.86
N VAL A 88 12.17 4.76 10.24
CA VAL A 88 11.45 3.66 10.89
C VAL A 88 12.46 2.53 11.10
N PHE A 89 12.94 2.40 12.33
CA PHE A 89 14.13 1.61 12.63
C PHE A 89 15.33 2.06 11.78
N HIS A 90 15.88 1.16 10.97
CA HIS A 90 17.01 1.39 10.07
C HIS A 90 16.59 1.78 8.64
N ILE A 91 15.30 1.94 8.39
CA ILE A 91 14.74 2.21 7.07
C ILE A 91 14.41 3.70 6.96
N PRO A 92 15.09 4.45 6.08
CA PRO A 92 14.73 5.83 5.80
C PRO A 92 13.52 5.88 4.86
N ILE A 93 12.58 6.75 5.17
CA ILE A 93 11.41 7.03 4.35
C ILE A 93 11.43 8.52 4.05
N VAL A 94 11.61 8.89 2.79
CA VAL A 94 11.52 10.29 2.36
C VAL A 94 10.05 10.59 2.07
N TYR A 95 9.51 11.56 2.79
CA TYR A 95 8.15 12.03 2.62
C TYR A 95 8.13 13.33 1.83
N ILE A 96 7.29 13.38 0.80
CA ILE A 96 7.16 14.54 -0.10
C ILE A 96 5.69 14.98 -0.07
N SER A 97 5.43 16.21 0.35
CA SER A 97 4.10 16.83 0.35
C SER A 97 3.96 17.98 -0.66
N ASP A 98 5.04 18.37 -1.32
CA ASP A 98 5.03 19.36 -2.38
C ASP A 98 4.43 18.80 -3.67
N ALA A 99 3.48 19.53 -4.28
CA ALA A 99 2.76 19.07 -5.46
C ALA A 99 3.64 18.94 -6.70
N GLU A 100 4.58 19.88 -6.92
CA GLU A 100 5.46 19.88 -8.09
C GLU A 100 6.50 18.76 -7.99
N LEU A 101 7.08 18.57 -6.79
CA LEU A 101 8.00 17.46 -6.57
C LEU A 101 7.29 16.11 -6.67
N THR A 102 6.07 16.00 -6.14
CA THR A 102 5.25 14.79 -6.27
C THR A 102 4.96 14.47 -7.73
N LYS A 103 4.59 15.46 -8.52
CA LYS A 103 4.41 15.33 -9.98
C LYS A 103 5.69 14.87 -10.67
N LYS A 104 6.83 15.46 -10.31
CA LYS A 104 8.13 15.07 -10.87
C LYS A 104 8.46 13.60 -10.53
N VAL A 105 8.27 13.17 -9.29
CA VAL A 105 8.56 11.79 -8.87
C VAL A 105 7.61 10.79 -9.50
N LEU A 106 6.29 11.05 -9.49
CA LEU A 106 5.28 10.08 -9.92
C LEU A 106 5.08 10.03 -11.43
N ILE A 107 5.29 11.15 -12.14
CA ILE A 107 4.96 11.26 -13.55
C ILE A 107 6.22 11.40 -14.42
N THR A 108 7.09 12.35 -14.08
CA THR A 108 8.23 12.70 -14.96
C THR A 108 9.36 11.70 -14.84
N SER A 109 9.75 11.33 -13.62
CA SER A 109 10.92 10.47 -13.38
C SER A 109 10.61 8.98 -13.49
N ASN A 110 9.34 8.61 -13.48
CA ASN A 110 8.86 7.25 -13.71
C ASN A 110 9.62 6.18 -12.87
N TYR A 111 9.85 6.47 -11.59
CA TYR A 111 10.53 5.55 -10.69
C TYR A 111 9.73 4.26 -10.49
N PRO A 112 10.40 3.10 -10.43
CA PRO A 112 9.75 1.84 -10.12
C PRO A 112 9.20 1.85 -8.68
N LYS A 113 8.18 1.02 -8.46
CA LYS A 113 7.64 0.80 -7.11
C LYS A 113 8.68 0.09 -6.24
N ASP A 114 8.73 0.45 -4.96
CA ASP A 114 9.56 -0.24 -4.00
C ASP A 114 9.03 -1.68 -3.77
N SER A 115 9.81 -2.67 -4.20
CA SER A 115 9.44 -4.08 -4.10
C SER A 115 9.22 -4.51 -2.66
N TRP A 116 10.05 -4.04 -1.71
CA TRP A 116 9.92 -4.41 -0.31
C TRP A 116 8.57 -3.97 0.30
N ALA A 117 8.17 -2.72 0.08
CA ALA A 117 6.91 -2.19 0.59
C ALA A 117 5.69 -2.87 -0.06
N TYR A 118 5.73 -3.05 -1.38
CA TYR A 118 4.62 -3.67 -2.11
C TYR A 118 4.51 -5.18 -1.89
N ASP A 119 5.61 -5.88 -1.66
CA ASP A 119 5.56 -7.29 -1.28
C ASP A 119 4.98 -7.46 0.12
N LYS A 120 5.33 -6.59 1.09
CA LYS A 120 4.70 -6.60 2.41
C LYS A 120 3.19 -6.37 2.32
N LEU A 121 2.75 -5.41 1.52
CA LEU A 121 1.32 -5.17 1.27
C LEU A 121 0.64 -6.38 0.62
N ALA A 122 1.31 -7.02 -0.33
CA ALA A 122 0.75 -8.17 -1.04
C ALA A 122 0.57 -9.40 -0.14
N TYR A 123 1.43 -9.58 0.86
CA TYR A 123 1.43 -10.73 1.78
C TYR A 123 0.85 -10.43 3.16
N ILE A 124 -0.02 -9.44 3.28
CA ILE A 124 -0.55 -8.97 4.57
C ILE A 124 -1.28 -10.07 5.37
N PHE A 125 -1.81 -11.09 4.70
CA PHE A 125 -2.50 -12.24 5.29
C PHE A 125 -1.72 -13.56 5.17
N GLY A 126 -0.40 -13.49 4.98
CA GLY A 126 0.44 -14.68 4.81
C GLY A 126 0.42 -15.26 3.39
N GLU A 127 -0.56 -14.90 2.58
CA GLU A 127 -0.68 -15.25 1.17
C GLU A 127 -0.73 -13.98 0.30
N ARG A 128 -0.44 -14.14 -1.01
CA ARG A 128 -0.47 -12.99 -1.93
C ARG A 128 -1.92 -12.56 -2.21
N PHE A 129 -2.47 -11.76 -1.31
CA PHE A 129 -3.87 -11.32 -1.33
C PHE A 129 -4.26 -10.55 -2.61
N LEU A 130 -3.42 -9.60 -3.05
CA LEU A 130 -3.71 -8.77 -4.22
C LEU A 130 -3.14 -9.33 -5.53
N GLY A 131 -2.53 -10.50 -5.51
CA GLY A 131 -1.91 -11.10 -6.68
C GLY A 131 -0.84 -10.19 -7.32
N LYS A 132 -0.69 -10.32 -8.64
CA LYS A 132 0.13 -9.43 -9.49
C LYS A 132 -0.75 -8.43 -10.24
N GLY A 133 -1.64 -7.76 -9.52
CA GLY A 133 -2.51 -6.73 -10.08
C GLY A 133 -1.76 -5.42 -10.36
N LEU A 134 -2.47 -4.44 -10.95
CA LEU A 134 -1.88 -3.15 -11.32
C LEU A 134 -1.24 -2.41 -10.11
N VAL A 135 -1.82 -2.57 -8.92
CA VAL A 135 -1.32 -1.93 -7.69
C VAL A 135 -0.03 -2.59 -7.21
N THR A 136 0.02 -3.91 -7.19
CA THR A 136 1.09 -4.70 -6.59
C THR A 136 2.16 -5.20 -7.57
N GLU A 137 2.04 -4.88 -8.86
CA GLU A 137 3.08 -5.19 -9.82
C GLU A 137 4.28 -4.28 -9.62
N THR A 138 5.43 -4.86 -9.30
CA THR A 138 6.70 -4.17 -9.07
C THR A 138 7.62 -4.16 -10.30
N ASP A 139 7.39 -5.10 -11.22
CA ASP A 139 8.04 -5.10 -12.52
C ASP A 139 7.45 -3.97 -13.38
N HIS A 140 8.28 -2.96 -13.69
CA HIS A 140 7.85 -1.74 -14.34
C HIS A 140 7.29 -1.98 -15.74
N GLU A 141 7.89 -2.87 -16.54
CA GLU A 141 7.44 -3.16 -17.90
C GLU A 141 6.11 -3.89 -17.89
N LYS A 142 5.95 -4.90 -17.03
CA LYS A 142 4.68 -5.61 -16.87
C LYS A 142 3.58 -4.71 -16.32
N TRP A 143 3.93 -3.80 -15.40
CA TRP A 143 3.00 -2.79 -14.92
C TRP A 143 2.54 -1.86 -16.04
N LYS A 144 3.46 -1.39 -16.89
CA LYS A 144 3.18 -0.51 -18.01
C LYS A 144 2.24 -1.18 -19.03
N GLU A 145 2.49 -2.43 -19.38
CA GLU A 145 1.61 -3.20 -20.26
C GLU A 145 0.18 -3.27 -19.70
N LYS A 146 0.04 -3.65 -18.42
CA LYS A 146 -1.26 -3.70 -17.74
C LYS A 146 -1.94 -2.34 -17.67
N ARG A 147 -1.16 -1.28 -17.40
CA ARG A 147 -1.67 0.09 -17.33
C ARG A 147 -2.20 0.56 -18.68
N VAL A 148 -1.46 0.32 -19.76
CA VAL A 148 -1.88 0.66 -21.13
C VAL A 148 -3.16 -0.09 -21.51
N ALA A 149 -3.24 -1.37 -21.19
CA ALA A 149 -4.43 -2.18 -21.46
C ALA A 149 -5.69 -1.68 -20.72
N LEU A 150 -5.53 -1.12 -19.50
CA LEU A 150 -6.65 -0.63 -18.70
C LEU A 150 -7.02 0.83 -18.98
N ASN A 151 -6.13 1.64 -19.54
CA ASN A 151 -6.37 3.07 -19.78
C ASN A 151 -7.66 3.37 -20.55
N PRO A 152 -8.06 2.61 -21.61
CA PRO A 152 -9.31 2.85 -22.32
C PRO A 152 -10.54 2.82 -21.42
N ALA A 153 -10.57 1.91 -20.41
CA ALA A 153 -11.69 1.78 -19.47
C ALA A 153 -11.89 3.04 -18.60
N PHE A 154 -10.84 3.82 -18.39
CA PHE A 154 -10.89 5.06 -17.61
C PHE A 154 -11.02 6.32 -18.48
N HIS A 155 -11.32 6.17 -19.77
CA HIS A 155 -11.54 7.32 -20.63
C HIS A 155 -12.80 8.09 -20.22
N ARG A 156 -12.75 9.42 -20.28
CA ARG A 156 -13.82 10.33 -19.82
C ARG A 156 -15.22 9.99 -20.38
N LYS A 157 -15.31 9.47 -21.58
CA LYS A 157 -16.57 9.04 -22.20
C LYS A 157 -17.23 7.93 -21.38
N TYR A 158 -16.48 6.86 -21.06
CA TYR A 158 -16.99 5.74 -20.28
C TYR A 158 -17.29 6.14 -18.83
N LEU A 159 -16.44 7.00 -18.23
CA LEU A 159 -16.70 7.50 -16.88
C LEU A 159 -18.01 8.28 -16.77
N LYS A 160 -18.43 9.00 -17.82
CA LYS A 160 -19.74 9.65 -17.85
C LYS A 160 -20.89 8.65 -17.90
N GLU A 161 -20.76 7.58 -18.67
CA GLU A 161 -21.76 6.52 -18.76
C GLU A 161 -21.91 5.77 -17.42
N PHE A 162 -20.83 5.67 -16.64
CA PHE A 162 -20.89 5.06 -15.30
C PHE A 162 -21.68 5.89 -14.28
N MET A 163 -21.81 7.21 -14.48
CA MET A 163 -22.64 8.06 -13.60
C MET A 163 -24.09 7.62 -13.57
N GLU A 164 -24.63 7.15 -14.67
CA GLU A 164 -26.02 6.61 -14.72
C GLU A 164 -26.12 5.36 -13.84
N GLN A 165 -25.12 4.49 -13.88
CA GLN A 165 -25.08 3.27 -13.04
C GLN A 165 -24.92 3.61 -11.55
N PHE A 166 -24.09 4.61 -11.25
CA PHE A 166 -23.93 5.09 -9.86
C PHE A 166 -25.25 5.63 -9.32
N ASN A 167 -25.93 6.50 -10.07
CA ASN A 167 -27.22 7.06 -9.67
C ASN A 167 -28.27 5.97 -9.50
N ALA A 168 -28.39 5.04 -10.46
CA ALA A 168 -29.35 3.96 -10.37
C ALA A 168 -29.13 3.05 -9.14
N SER A 169 -27.87 2.74 -8.82
CA SER A 169 -27.55 1.96 -7.62
C SER A 169 -27.82 2.77 -6.33
N CYS A 170 -27.55 4.08 -6.33
CA CYS A 170 -27.87 4.96 -5.21
C CYS A 170 -29.40 5.05 -5.00
N ASP A 171 -30.19 5.14 -6.05
CA ASP A 171 -31.66 5.19 -5.94
C ASP A 171 -32.24 3.91 -5.29
N VAL A 172 -31.65 2.76 -5.62
CA VAL A 172 -32.03 1.48 -4.96
C VAL A 172 -31.69 1.52 -3.48
N LEU A 173 -30.50 2.04 -3.10
CA LEU A 173 -30.14 2.19 -1.69
C LEU A 173 -31.09 3.16 -0.98
N LEU A 174 -31.36 4.31 -1.58
CA LEU A 174 -32.28 5.33 -0.98
C LEU A 174 -33.69 4.76 -0.78
N ALA A 175 -34.21 4.03 -1.76
CA ALA A 175 -35.51 3.38 -1.64
C ALA A 175 -35.55 2.33 -0.52
N LYS A 176 -34.43 1.59 -0.31
CA LYS A 176 -34.29 0.67 0.81
C LYS A 176 -34.25 1.39 2.15
N LEU A 177 -33.42 2.42 2.26
CA LEU A 177 -33.30 3.20 3.49
C LEU A 177 -34.63 3.91 3.88
N ALA A 178 -35.33 4.41 2.88
CA ALA A 178 -36.65 5.03 3.11
C ALA A 178 -37.67 4.05 3.72
N LYS A 179 -37.63 2.75 3.36
CA LYS A 179 -38.46 1.72 3.98
C LYS A 179 -38.08 1.38 5.40
N LEU A 180 -36.80 1.58 5.75
CA LEU A 180 -36.26 1.30 7.08
C LEU A 180 -36.25 2.53 7.99
N ALA A 181 -36.66 3.70 7.49
CA ALA A 181 -36.71 4.97 8.23
C ALA A 181 -37.94 5.07 9.11
N ASP A 182 -38.17 4.06 9.96
CA ASP A 182 -39.31 3.98 10.90
C ASP A 182 -39.00 4.59 12.28
N GLY A 183 -37.79 5.11 12.46
CA GLY A 183 -37.28 5.66 13.72
C GLY A 183 -36.96 4.61 14.80
N LYS A 184 -36.99 3.32 14.47
CA LYS A 184 -36.76 2.23 15.42
C LYS A 184 -35.73 1.21 14.89
N THR A 185 -35.67 0.98 13.58
CA THR A 185 -34.79 0.00 12.96
C THR A 185 -33.37 0.52 12.87
N GLU A 186 -32.42 -0.13 13.52
CA GLU A 186 -31.00 0.17 13.37
C GLU A 186 -30.49 -0.37 12.04
N VAL A 187 -29.78 0.46 11.29
CA VAL A 187 -29.19 0.12 10.00
C VAL A 187 -27.68 0.28 10.09
N SER A 188 -26.94 -0.80 9.79
CA SER A 188 -25.49 -0.74 9.62
C SER A 188 -25.17 -0.06 8.28
N MET A 189 -24.90 1.24 8.30
CA MET A 189 -24.53 1.99 7.09
C MET A 189 -23.24 1.45 6.44
N ALA A 190 -22.33 0.89 7.21
CA ALA A 190 -21.10 0.27 6.69
C ALA A 190 -21.43 -0.92 5.79
N ASP A 191 -22.38 -1.78 6.19
CA ASP A 191 -22.79 -2.94 5.39
C ASP A 191 -23.54 -2.51 4.13
N GLU A 192 -24.40 -1.50 4.24
CA GLU A 192 -25.12 -0.97 3.08
C GLU A 192 -24.17 -0.30 2.08
N PHE A 193 -23.17 0.46 2.54
CA PHE A 193 -22.15 1.01 1.66
C PHE A 193 -21.26 -0.07 1.03
N ASN A 194 -20.91 -1.11 1.75
CA ASN A 194 -20.18 -2.24 1.19
C ASN A 194 -20.97 -2.93 0.08
N ARG A 195 -22.29 -3.15 0.30
CA ARG A 195 -23.15 -3.77 -0.72
C ARG A 195 -23.29 -2.92 -1.97
N ILE A 196 -23.56 -1.61 -1.82
CA ILE A 196 -23.71 -0.72 -2.98
C ILE A 196 -22.39 -0.56 -3.74
N THR A 197 -21.27 -0.45 -3.06
CA THR A 197 -19.96 -0.33 -3.72
C THR A 197 -19.58 -1.59 -4.48
N LEU A 198 -19.88 -2.77 -3.94
CA LEU A 198 -19.71 -4.05 -4.65
C LEU A 198 -20.64 -4.16 -5.88
N ASP A 199 -21.89 -3.73 -5.77
CA ASP A 199 -22.83 -3.70 -6.89
C ASP A 199 -22.34 -2.77 -8.01
N ILE A 200 -21.93 -1.56 -7.65
CA ILE A 200 -21.38 -0.55 -8.58
C ILE A 200 -20.13 -1.09 -9.27
N ILE A 201 -19.15 -1.59 -8.51
CA ILE A 201 -17.88 -2.06 -9.11
C ILE A 201 -18.14 -3.28 -10.01
N GLY A 202 -19.07 -4.16 -9.64
CA GLY A 202 -19.47 -5.28 -10.46
C GLY A 202 -20.06 -4.82 -11.82
N LYS A 203 -21.00 -3.89 -11.81
CA LYS A 203 -21.63 -3.34 -13.02
C LYS A 203 -20.63 -2.61 -13.92
N VAL A 204 -19.78 -1.77 -13.31
CA VAL A 204 -18.76 -0.97 -14.03
C VAL A 204 -17.67 -1.86 -14.59
N SER A 205 -17.13 -2.79 -13.79
CA SER A 205 -16.06 -3.70 -14.23
C SER A 205 -16.52 -4.63 -15.33
N TYR A 206 -17.74 -5.19 -15.21
CA TYR A 206 -18.30 -6.04 -16.25
C TYR A 206 -18.39 -5.29 -17.59
N ARG A 207 -18.91 -4.06 -17.56
CA ARG A 207 -19.06 -3.24 -18.77
C ARG A 207 -17.71 -2.76 -19.32
N ALA A 208 -16.75 -2.43 -18.46
CA ALA A 208 -15.41 -1.98 -18.86
C ALA A 208 -14.53 -3.12 -19.40
N ILE A 209 -14.60 -4.31 -18.80
CA ILE A 209 -13.74 -5.45 -19.16
C ILE A 209 -14.32 -6.20 -20.38
N PHE A 210 -15.64 -6.31 -20.50
CA PHE A 210 -16.30 -7.02 -21.58
C PHE A 210 -16.75 -6.12 -22.75
N ALA A 211 -16.44 -4.82 -22.72
CA ALA A 211 -16.56 -3.97 -23.91
C ALA A 211 -15.63 -4.49 -25.04
N PRO A 212 -16.08 -4.50 -26.30
CA PRO A 212 -15.38 -5.18 -27.40
C PRO A 212 -13.89 -4.91 -27.57
N PRO A 213 -13.34 -3.72 -27.27
CA PRO A 213 -11.90 -3.48 -27.41
C PRO A 213 -11.03 -4.20 -26.37
N LEU A 214 -11.57 -4.55 -25.20
CA LEU A 214 -10.80 -5.16 -24.11
C LEU A 214 -10.94 -6.69 -24.08
N ALA A 215 -12.06 -7.23 -24.51
CA ALA A 215 -12.28 -8.67 -24.59
C ALA A 215 -11.29 -9.37 -25.54
N CYS A 216 -10.88 -8.68 -26.62
CA CYS A 216 -9.88 -9.17 -27.55
C CYS A 216 -8.45 -9.18 -26.99
N LEU A 217 -8.13 -8.28 -26.07
CA LEU A 217 -6.79 -8.17 -25.44
C LEU A 217 -6.52 -9.24 -24.37
N TRP A 218 -7.58 -9.82 -23.78
CA TRP A 218 -7.45 -10.79 -22.69
C TRP A 218 -7.49 -12.23 -23.14
N GLY A 219 -7.62 -12.50 -24.45
CA GLY A 219 -7.71 -13.88 -24.98
C GLY A 219 -8.85 -14.68 -24.36
N LEU A 220 -9.82 -14.05 -23.75
CA LEU A 220 -11.03 -14.65 -23.24
C LEU A 220 -11.95 -14.88 -24.42
N GLY A 221 -11.55 -15.86 -25.27
CA GLY A 221 -12.46 -16.48 -26.16
C GLY A 221 -13.71 -16.86 -25.38
N THR A 222 -14.87 -16.60 -25.97
CA THR A 222 -16.24 -16.75 -25.53
C THR A 222 -16.57 -18.01 -24.69
N SER A 223 -15.84 -18.31 -23.65
CA SER A 223 -16.20 -19.25 -22.60
C SER A 223 -16.98 -18.50 -21.55
N CYS A 224 -18.28 -18.50 -21.76
CA CYS A 224 -19.30 -17.99 -20.85
C CYS A 224 -19.05 -18.51 -19.44
N ILE A 225 -18.41 -17.70 -18.57
CA ILE A 225 -18.56 -17.89 -17.14
C ILE A 225 -19.95 -17.39 -16.81
N ARG A 226 -20.92 -18.29 -16.89
CA ARG A 226 -22.24 -18.09 -16.29
C ARG A 226 -22.05 -18.02 -14.78
N TYR A 227 -21.88 -16.84 -14.25
CA TYR A 227 -22.18 -16.61 -12.84
C TYR A 227 -23.70 -16.78 -12.67
N ASN A 228 -24.04 -17.93 -12.15
CA ASN A 228 -25.40 -18.20 -11.69
C ASN A 228 -25.60 -17.38 -10.43
N VAL A 229 -26.03 -16.14 -10.57
CA VAL A 229 -26.59 -15.35 -9.48
C VAL A 229 -27.94 -15.99 -9.17
N ARG A 230 -27.92 -17.02 -8.33
CA ARG A 230 -29.16 -17.46 -7.68
C ARG A 230 -29.63 -16.31 -6.80
N GLN A 231 -30.70 -15.71 -7.24
CA GLN A 231 -31.60 -14.93 -6.40
C GLN A 231 -31.95 -15.80 -5.18
N ASN A 232 -31.49 -15.44 -4.02
CA ASN A 232 -32.17 -15.77 -2.79
C ASN A 232 -32.72 -14.47 -2.22
N CYS A 233 -34.02 -14.33 -2.35
CA CYS A 233 -34.85 -13.43 -1.61
C CYS A 233 -34.73 -13.65 -0.12
#